data_143ac02671eb3618d132695d86193e50
#
_entry.id   143ac02671eb3618d132695d86193e50
#
_cell.length_a   1.000
_cell.length_b   1.000
_cell.length_c   1.000
_cell.angle_alpha   90.00
_cell.angle_beta   90.00
_cell.angle_gamma   90.00
#
_symmetry.space_group_name_H-M   'P 1'
#
loop_
_entity.id
_entity.type
_entity.pdbx_description
1 polymer ?
#
loop_
_entity_poly.entity_id
_entity_poly.type
_entity_poly.pdbx_seq_one_letter_code
_entity_poly.pdbx_strand_id
1 'polypeptide(L)'
;MPTPQSLDPGRVIYMNSFSKSLAPSIRISYMVLPTGLMAEFQHKLGFYSCTVPSFEQYTLARFLSRGHFEKHINRMRKFYKSRRNRLVALLETCVFSHRLTILEQDAGLHFLLKVDTELSDPALGEKLLSAGIRVRSLSSYYHPQSQENSHCLVVNYAGLKEEALEQALKSLSDIM
;
A
#
# COMPACT_ATOMS: atom_id res chain seq x y z
N MET A 1 -8.54 -3.12 -13.87
CA MET A 1 -7.63 -3.75 -14.84
C MET A 1 -7.70 -5.27 -14.64
N PRO A 2 -7.68 -6.07 -15.70
CA PRO A 2 -7.57 -7.52 -15.59
C PRO A 2 -6.19 -7.91 -14.99
N THR A 3 -6.14 -9.05 -14.32
CA THR A 3 -4.88 -9.59 -13.81
C THR A 3 -4.10 -10.28 -14.94
N PRO A 4 -2.76 -10.37 -14.89
CA PRO A 4 -2.00 -11.15 -15.87
C PRO A 4 -2.51 -12.59 -16.00
N GLN A 5 -2.96 -13.20 -14.89
CA GLN A 5 -3.53 -14.56 -14.90
C GLN A 5 -4.82 -14.65 -15.71
N SER A 6 -5.69 -13.61 -15.71
CA SER A 6 -6.90 -13.58 -16.53
C SER A 6 -6.63 -13.38 -18.02
N LEU A 7 -5.43 -12.90 -18.38
CA LEU A 7 -4.97 -12.73 -19.75
C LEU A 7 -4.32 -14.02 -20.31
N ASP A 8 -3.55 -14.72 -19.47
CA ASP A 8 -2.92 -15.99 -19.83
C ASP A 8 -2.97 -17.00 -18.66
N PRO A 9 -4.10 -17.66 -18.45
CA PRO A 9 -4.29 -18.60 -17.34
C PRO A 9 -3.41 -19.85 -17.43
N GLY A 10 -2.86 -20.15 -18.62
CA GLY A 10 -1.99 -21.31 -18.84
C GLY A 10 -0.54 -21.09 -18.40
N ARG A 11 -0.08 -19.85 -18.25
CA ARG A 11 1.32 -19.53 -17.97
C ARG A 11 1.54 -18.72 -16.69
N VAL A 12 0.49 -18.15 -16.11
CA VAL A 12 0.61 -17.25 -14.97
C VAL A 12 0.10 -17.92 -13.69
N ILE A 13 0.95 -18.01 -12.68
CA ILE A 13 0.56 -18.35 -11.31
C ILE A 13 0.12 -17.06 -10.62
N TYR A 14 -1.14 -16.99 -10.20
CA TYR A 14 -1.65 -15.84 -9.46
C TYR A 14 -1.67 -16.13 -7.96
N MET A 15 -1.09 -15.23 -7.18
CA MET A 15 -1.06 -15.33 -5.72
C MET A 15 -1.63 -14.05 -5.11
N ASN A 16 -2.46 -14.19 -4.09
CA ASN A 16 -3.00 -13.04 -3.36
C ASN A 16 -3.32 -13.40 -1.91
N SER A 17 -3.62 -12.39 -1.11
CA SER A 17 -3.89 -12.52 0.33
C SER A 17 -5.04 -11.60 0.74
N PHE A 18 -5.88 -12.07 1.64
CA PHE A 18 -6.96 -11.28 2.23
C PHE A 18 -6.50 -10.34 3.36
N SER A 19 -5.25 -10.44 3.81
CA SER A 19 -4.70 -9.62 4.90
C SER A 19 -4.71 -8.11 4.62
N LYS A 20 -4.63 -7.71 3.35
CA LYS A 20 -4.68 -6.29 2.94
C LYS A 20 -6.08 -5.85 2.50
N SER A 21 -6.90 -6.77 2.01
CA SER A 21 -8.22 -6.47 1.48
C SER A 21 -9.35 -6.63 2.51
N LEU A 22 -9.15 -7.43 3.57
CA LEU A 22 -10.10 -7.59 4.68
C LEU A 22 -9.55 -7.03 5.99
N ALA A 23 -8.64 -7.75 6.61
CA ALA A 23 -8.00 -7.35 7.85
C ALA A 23 -6.65 -8.06 8.01
N PRO A 24 -5.65 -7.45 8.67
CA PRO A 24 -4.35 -8.09 8.92
C PRO A 24 -4.43 -9.38 9.74
N SER A 25 -5.48 -9.52 10.58
CA SER A 25 -5.77 -10.72 11.37
C SER A 25 -6.23 -11.90 10.51
N ILE A 26 -6.80 -11.63 9.33
CA ILE A 26 -7.17 -12.69 8.38
C ILE A 26 -5.90 -13.15 7.66
N ARG A 27 -5.38 -14.31 8.08
CA ARG A 27 -4.13 -14.88 7.58
C ARG A 27 -4.33 -15.86 6.43
N ILE A 28 -5.32 -15.59 5.57
CA ILE A 28 -5.67 -16.42 4.43
C ILE A 28 -5.04 -15.85 3.16
N SER A 29 -4.28 -16.70 2.48
CA SER A 29 -3.77 -16.47 1.13
C SER A 29 -4.29 -17.54 0.19
N TYR A 30 -4.30 -17.26 -1.09
CA TYR A 30 -4.68 -18.23 -2.10
C TYR A 30 -3.78 -18.12 -3.33
N MET A 31 -3.70 -19.25 -4.03
CA MET A 31 -2.93 -19.37 -5.25
C MET A 31 -3.81 -20.00 -6.35
N VAL A 32 -3.78 -19.43 -7.53
CA VAL A 32 -4.44 -19.98 -8.72
C VAL A 32 -3.34 -20.50 -9.65
N LEU A 33 -3.32 -21.81 -9.82
CA LEU A 33 -2.34 -22.48 -10.67
C LEU A 33 -2.88 -22.70 -12.08
N PRO A 34 -2.01 -22.63 -13.09
CA PRO A 34 -2.31 -23.21 -14.40
C PRO A 34 -2.70 -24.69 -14.28
N THR A 35 -3.70 -25.12 -15.05
CA THR A 35 -4.20 -26.51 -15.00
C THR A 35 -3.10 -27.55 -15.27
N GLY A 36 -2.13 -27.22 -16.15
CA GLY A 36 -1.00 -28.09 -16.45
C GLY A 36 -0.05 -28.34 -15.25
N LEU A 37 -0.05 -27.45 -14.23
CA LEU A 37 0.76 -27.64 -13.02
C LEU A 37 0.03 -28.40 -11.91
N MET A 38 -1.27 -28.65 -12.05
CA MET A 38 -2.06 -29.27 -10.98
C MET A 38 -1.61 -30.70 -10.62
N ALA A 39 -1.26 -31.52 -11.62
CA ALA A 39 -0.79 -32.89 -11.40
C ALA A 39 0.53 -32.88 -10.62
N GLU A 40 1.47 -32.02 -11.00
CA GLU A 40 2.77 -31.88 -10.32
C GLU A 40 2.61 -31.33 -8.89
N PHE A 41 1.73 -30.33 -8.70
CA PHE A 41 1.40 -29.80 -7.39
C PHE A 41 0.84 -30.89 -6.48
N GLN A 42 -0.11 -31.68 -6.95
CA GLN A 42 -0.69 -32.78 -6.18
C GLN A 42 0.36 -33.86 -5.85
N HIS A 43 1.20 -34.20 -6.80
CA HIS A 43 2.27 -35.21 -6.58
C HIS A 43 3.30 -34.75 -5.53
N LYS A 44 3.71 -33.47 -5.59
CA LYS A 44 4.77 -32.94 -4.70
C LYS A 44 4.25 -32.41 -3.36
N LEU A 45 3.07 -31.85 -3.33
CA LEU A 45 2.55 -31.10 -2.19
C LEU A 45 1.18 -31.60 -1.68
N GLY A 46 0.57 -32.58 -2.35
CA GLY A 46 -0.77 -33.10 -1.98
C GLY A 46 -0.84 -33.76 -0.60
N PHE A 47 0.31 -34.08 -0.01
CA PHE A 47 0.37 -34.63 1.36
C PHE A 47 0.23 -33.54 2.45
N TYR A 48 0.37 -32.25 2.11
CA TYR A 48 0.15 -31.18 3.05
C TYR A 48 -1.35 -30.92 3.25
N SER A 49 -1.80 -30.92 4.48
CA SER A 49 -3.14 -30.44 4.83
C SER A 49 -3.22 -28.92 4.71
N CYS A 50 -4.40 -28.41 4.32
CA CYS A 50 -4.65 -26.99 4.34
C CYS A 50 -4.54 -26.44 5.78
N THR A 51 -3.68 -25.44 5.98
CA THR A 51 -3.43 -24.83 7.29
C THR A 51 -4.52 -23.85 7.74
N VAL A 52 -5.42 -23.47 6.83
CA VAL A 52 -6.53 -22.58 7.16
C VAL A 52 -7.67 -23.38 7.81
N PRO A 53 -8.11 -23.03 9.03
CA PRO A 53 -9.22 -23.71 9.68
C PRO A 53 -10.50 -23.72 8.84
N SER A 54 -11.22 -24.84 8.83
CA SER A 54 -12.41 -25.01 7.98
C SER A 54 -13.49 -23.95 8.25
N PHE A 55 -13.68 -23.56 9.52
CA PHE A 55 -14.67 -22.52 9.85
C PHE A 55 -14.31 -21.14 9.23
N GLU A 56 -13.03 -20.81 9.15
CA GLU A 56 -12.58 -19.57 8.49
C GLU A 56 -12.81 -19.65 6.97
N GLN A 57 -12.53 -20.81 6.36
CA GLN A 57 -12.82 -21.05 4.95
C GLN A 57 -14.31 -20.89 4.64
N TYR A 58 -15.20 -21.52 5.43
CA TYR A 58 -16.64 -21.38 5.26
C TYR A 58 -17.14 -19.96 5.52
N THR A 59 -16.60 -19.29 6.52
CA THR A 59 -16.95 -17.91 6.84
C THR A 59 -16.57 -16.99 5.67
N LEU A 60 -15.35 -17.13 5.15
CA LEU A 60 -14.88 -16.37 4.00
C LEU A 60 -15.70 -16.67 2.74
N ALA A 61 -16.00 -17.94 2.48
CA ALA A 61 -16.84 -18.33 1.34
C ALA A 61 -18.24 -17.69 1.41
N ARG A 62 -18.88 -17.67 2.59
CA ARG A 62 -20.16 -16.98 2.80
C ARG A 62 -20.04 -15.46 2.65
N PHE A 63 -18.96 -14.86 3.13
CA PHE A 63 -18.70 -13.44 3.01
C PHE A 63 -18.56 -13.01 1.53
N LEU A 64 -17.87 -13.81 0.75
CA LEU A 64 -17.71 -13.62 -0.70
C LEU A 64 -19.05 -13.82 -1.43
N SER A 65 -19.71 -14.98 -1.25
CA SER A 65 -20.92 -15.36 -1.99
C SER A 65 -22.12 -14.45 -1.73
N ARG A 66 -22.18 -13.80 -0.56
CA ARG A 66 -23.24 -12.84 -0.22
C ARG A 66 -22.96 -11.40 -0.65
N GLY A 67 -21.87 -11.15 -1.36
CA GLY A 67 -21.48 -9.81 -1.84
C GLY A 67 -21.01 -8.86 -0.72
N HIS A 68 -20.72 -9.38 0.49
CA HIS A 68 -20.21 -8.55 1.59
C HIS A 68 -18.80 -8.06 1.33
N PHE A 69 -17.99 -8.85 0.60
CA PHE A 69 -16.63 -8.49 0.23
C PHE A 69 -16.60 -7.26 -0.68
N GLU A 70 -17.40 -7.26 -1.75
CA GLU A 70 -17.50 -6.13 -2.69
C GLU A 70 -17.98 -4.86 -1.99
N LYS A 71 -19.00 -4.98 -1.11
CA LYS A 71 -19.48 -3.86 -0.30
C LYS A 71 -18.39 -3.30 0.62
N HIS A 72 -17.62 -4.20 1.26
CA HIS A 72 -16.49 -3.82 2.10
C HIS A 72 -15.42 -3.07 1.29
N ILE A 73 -14.96 -3.64 0.18
CA ILE A 73 -13.94 -3.04 -0.69
C ILE A 73 -14.40 -1.66 -1.19
N ASN A 74 -15.65 -1.51 -1.63
CA ASN A 74 -16.17 -0.24 -2.12
C ASN A 74 -16.23 0.82 -1.01
N ARG A 75 -16.58 0.43 0.23
CA ARG A 75 -16.56 1.32 1.39
C ARG A 75 -15.13 1.76 1.71
N MET A 76 -14.17 0.83 1.71
CA MET A 76 -12.76 1.11 1.98
C MET A 76 -12.16 2.03 0.90
N ARG A 77 -12.46 1.80 -0.37
CA ARG A 77 -12.04 2.68 -1.47
C ARG A 77 -12.53 4.11 -1.28
N LYS A 78 -13.81 4.29 -0.95
CA LYS A 78 -14.38 5.64 -0.69
C LYS A 78 -13.70 6.31 0.50
N PHE A 79 -13.51 5.57 1.59
CA PHE A 79 -12.87 6.06 2.81
C PHE A 79 -11.43 6.52 2.56
N TYR A 80 -10.60 5.68 1.93
CA TYR A 80 -9.21 6.03 1.65
C TYR A 80 -9.07 7.11 0.58
N LYS A 81 -9.94 7.13 -0.42
CA LYS A 81 -9.98 8.22 -1.41
C LYS A 81 -10.27 9.57 -0.74
N SER A 82 -11.22 9.63 0.18
CA SER A 82 -11.52 10.85 0.94
C SER A 82 -10.31 11.33 1.75
N ARG A 83 -9.66 10.41 2.47
CA ARG A 83 -8.44 10.72 3.25
C ARG A 83 -7.31 11.24 2.37
N ARG A 84 -7.04 10.54 1.26
CA ARG A 84 -6.04 10.98 0.29
C ARG A 84 -6.32 12.38 -0.20
N ASN A 85 -7.54 12.63 -0.69
CA ASN A 85 -7.92 13.92 -1.27
C ASN A 85 -7.75 15.06 -0.25
N ARG A 86 -8.09 14.81 1.03
CA ARG A 86 -7.89 15.80 2.09
C ARG A 86 -6.42 16.09 2.33
N LEU A 87 -5.56 15.06 2.41
CA LEU A 87 -4.12 15.24 2.60
C LEU A 87 -3.51 15.99 1.40
N VAL A 88 -3.87 15.61 0.17
CA VAL A 88 -3.43 16.27 -1.04
C VAL A 88 -3.81 17.76 -1.02
N ALA A 89 -5.06 18.07 -0.73
CA ALA A 89 -5.53 19.46 -0.64
C ALA A 89 -4.76 20.28 0.42
N LEU A 90 -4.43 19.69 1.56
CA LEU A 90 -3.63 20.35 2.59
C LEU A 90 -2.19 20.62 2.12
N LEU A 91 -1.57 19.67 1.41
CA LEU A 91 -0.23 19.84 0.84
C LEU A 91 -0.21 20.88 -0.28
N GLU A 92 -1.23 20.94 -1.12
CA GLU A 92 -1.35 21.89 -2.22
C GLU A 92 -1.61 23.33 -1.75
N THR A 93 -2.21 23.49 -0.57
CA THR A 93 -2.56 24.81 0.00
C THR A 93 -1.61 25.29 1.09
N CYS A 94 -0.61 24.51 1.48
CA CYS A 94 0.36 24.92 2.50
C CYS A 94 1.34 25.98 1.96
N VAL A 95 1.93 26.78 2.85
CA VAL A 95 2.81 27.92 2.51
C VAL A 95 4.00 27.51 1.64
N PHE A 96 4.50 26.29 1.81
CA PHE A 96 5.63 25.72 1.06
C PHE A 96 5.20 24.75 -0.05
N SER A 97 3.94 24.80 -0.49
CA SER A 97 3.41 23.95 -1.58
C SER A 97 4.22 24.01 -2.87
N HIS A 98 4.81 25.20 -3.18
CA HIS A 98 5.67 25.40 -4.34
C HIS A 98 6.96 24.54 -4.32
N ARG A 99 7.37 24.01 -3.16
CA ARG A 99 8.51 23.10 -2.99
C ARG A 99 8.12 21.63 -3.00
N LEU A 100 6.84 21.31 -3.17
CA LEU A 100 6.30 19.96 -3.13
C LEU A 100 5.76 19.55 -4.50
N THR A 101 6.04 18.31 -4.90
CA THR A 101 5.41 17.69 -6.07
C THR A 101 4.82 16.34 -5.67
N ILE A 102 3.51 16.17 -5.85
CA ILE A 102 2.81 14.94 -5.54
C ILE A 102 2.80 14.05 -6.78
N LEU A 103 3.27 12.81 -6.61
CA LEU A 103 3.38 11.80 -7.67
C LEU A 103 2.66 10.51 -7.25
N GLU A 104 2.27 9.68 -8.22
CA GLU A 104 1.72 8.34 -8.01
C GLU A 104 0.51 8.30 -7.04
N GLN A 105 -0.36 9.32 -7.09
CA GLN A 105 -1.46 9.45 -6.13
C GLN A 105 -2.70 8.62 -6.48
N ASP A 106 -2.80 8.02 -7.66
CA ASP A 106 -4.07 7.46 -8.16
C ASP A 106 -4.36 6.03 -7.69
N ALA A 107 -3.40 5.34 -7.10
CA ALA A 107 -3.56 3.96 -6.67
C ALA A 107 -2.90 3.68 -5.31
N GLY A 108 -3.40 2.63 -4.63
CA GLY A 108 -2.81 2.15 -3.37
C GLY A 108 -3.23 2.93 -2.14
N LEU A 109 -2.40 2.87 -1.10
CA LEU A 109 -2.59 3.52 0.21
C LEU A 109 -1.45 4.50 0.53
N HIS A 110 -0.64 4.83 -0.44
CA HIS A 110 0.46 5.78 -0.37
C HIS A 110 0.56 6.55 -1.69
N PHE A 111 1.22 7.68 -1.65
CA PHE A 111 1.69 8.42 -2.81
C PHE A 111 3.14 8.84 -2.59
N LEU A 112 3.77 9.34 -3.62
CA LEU A 112 5.12 9.86 -3.55
C LEU A 112 5.07 11.38 -3.43
N LEU A 113 5.85 11.93 -2.50
CA LEU A 113 6.00 13.36 -2.30
C LEU A 113 7.45 13.74 -2.58
N LYS A 114 7.69 14.36 -3.71
CA LYS A 114 8.98 14.93 -4.03
C LYS A 114 9.12 16.29 -3.35
N VAL A 115 10.24 16.48 -2.67
CA VAL A 115 10.55 17.66 -1.87
C VAL A 115 11.72 18.39 -2.51
N ASP A 116 11.57 19.68 -2.82
CA ASP A 116 12.66 20.53 -3.28
C ASP A 116 13.49 20.96 -2.07
N THR A 117 14.66 20.33 -1.89
CA THR A 117 15.54 20.54 -0.74
C THR A 117 17.00 20.24 -1.09
N GLU A 118 17.91 20.91 -0.43
CA GLU A 118 19.35 20.67 -0.50
C GLU A 118 19.82 19.55 0.45
N LEU A 119 18.94 19.10 1.34
CA LEU A 119 19.27 18.06 2.32
C LEU A 119 19.37 16.70 1.62
N SER A 120 20.35 15.90 1.99
CA SER A 120 20.38 14.50 1.59
C SER A 120 19.20 13.72 2.18
N ASP A 121 18.79 12.61 1.56
CA ASP A 121 17.68 11.79 2.06
C ASP A 121 17.83 11.34 3.53
N PRO A 122 19.01 10.91 4.00
CA PRO A 122 19.21 10.63 5.41
C PRO A 122 19.01 11.85 6.31
N ALA A 123 19.58 12.99 5.95
CA ALA A 123 19.47 14.23 6.73
C ALA A 123 18.02 14.76 6.77
N LEU A 124 17.29 14.68 5.65
CA LEU A 124 15.87 14.99 5.59
C LEU A 124 15.06 14.05 6.50
N GLY A 125 15.35 12.75 6.44
CA GLY A 125 14.69 11.75 7.28
C GLY A 125 14.90 11.97 8.78
N GLU A 126 16.12 12.30 9.21
CA GLU A 126 16.42 12.62 10.59
C GLU A 126 15.73 13.90 11.07
N LYS A 127 15.71 14.94 10.23
CA LYS A 127 15.03 16.21 10.53
C LYS A 127 13.52 16.01 10.67
N LEU A 128 12.91 15.24 9.79
CA LEU A 128 11.49 14.87 9.85
C LEU A 128 11.18 14.05 11.10
N LEU A 129 12.03 13.08 11.42
CA LEU A 129 11.86 12.23 12.60
C LEU A 129 11.97 13.04 13.91
N SER A 130 12.90 13.97 14.00
CA SER A 130 13.04 14.87 15.16
C SER A 130 11.83 15.78 15.36
N ALA A 131 11.14 16.12 14.27
CA ALA A 131 9.88 16.86 14.27
C ALA A 131 8.63 15.95 14.49
N GLY A 132 8.83 14.67 14.80
CA GLY A 132 7.75 13.70 15.05
C GLY A 132 7.14 13.09 13.78
N ILE A 133 7.70 13.37 12.60
CA ILE A 133 7.20 12.87 11.31
C ILE A 133 7.99 11.64 10.90
N ARG A 134 7.38 10.46 10.98
CA ARG A 134 7.98 9.21 10.54
C ARG A 134 7.59 8.90 9.10
N VAL A 135 8.51 9.10 8.18
CA VAL A 135 8.36 8.82 6.76
C VAL A 135 9.63 8.14 6.23
N ARG A 136 9.54 7.45 5.10
CA ARG A 136 10.70 6.84 4.44
C ARG A 136 10.95 7.50 3.10
N SER A 137 12.22 7.70 2.79
CA SER A 137 12.64 8.11 1.44
C SER A 137 12.49 6.95 0.46
N LEU A 138 12.07 7.25 -0.75
CA LEU A 138 11.94 6.27 -1.82
C LEU A 138 13.29 5.60 -2.15
N SER A 139 14.39 6.35 -2.06
CA SER A 139 15.76 5.84 -2.24
C SER A 139 16.10 4.66 -1.33
N SER A 140 15.48 4.56 -0.14
CA SER A 140 15.70 3.42 0.78
C SER A 140 15.19 2.07 0.25
N TYR A 141 14.42 2.05 -0.83
CA TYR A 141 13.92 0.85 -1.50
C TYR A 141 14.73 0.44 -2.73
N TYR A 142 15.73 1.23 -3.10
CA TYR A 142 16.59 1.00 -4.25
C TYR A 142 17.99 0.60 -3.82
N HIS A 143 18.78 0.08 -4.77
CA HIS A 143 20.20 -0.20 -4.54
C HIS A 143 20.94 1.13 -4.28
N PRO A 144 21.93 1.18 -3.35
CA PRO A 144 22.60 2.42 -2.93
C PRO A 144 23.24 3.25 -4.05
N GLN A 145 23.48 2.67 -5.22
CA GLN A 145 24.08 3.35 -6.38
C GLN A 145 23.06 4.09 -7.27
N SER A 146 21.75 3.96 -7.01
CA SER A 146 20.69 4.62 -7.78
C SER A 146 20.36 5.97 -7.17
N GLN A 147 20.69 7.07 -7.86
CA GLN A 147 20.35 8.44 -7.42
C GLN A 147 19.04 8.96 -8.02
N GLU A 148 18.38 8.18 -8.87
CA GLU A 148 17.22 8.64 -9.67
C GLU A 148 16.01 9.07 -8.85
N ASN A 149 15.91 8.66 -7.58
CA ASN A 149 14.74 8.87 -6.72
C ASN A 149 15.07 9.62 -5.42
N SER A 150 16.08 10.48 -5.44
CA SER A 150 16.42 11.33 -4.30
C SER A 150 15.31 12.35 -4.01
N HIS A 151 15.23 12.78 -2.75
CA HIS A 151 14.27 13.77 -2.24
C HIS A 151 12.79 13.37 -2.45
N CYS A 152 12.52 12.07 -2.56
CA CYS A 152 11.17 11.53 -2.73
C CYS A 152 10.76 10.73 -1.50
N LEU A 153 9.67 11.13 -0.86
CA LEU A 153 9.14 10.53 0.35
C LEU A 153 7.95 9.62 0.02
N VAL A 154 7.86 8.45 0.66
CA VAL A 154 6.73 7.52 0.54
C VAL A 154 5.71 7.85 1.63
N VAL A 155 4.67 8.60 1.29
CA VAL A 155 3.65 9.06 2.22
C VAL A 155 2.50 8.06 2.29
N ASN A 156 2.42 7.33 3.40
CA ASN A 156 1.31 6.41 3.67
C ASN A 156 0.19 7.15 4.44
N TYR A 157 -0.98 7.26 3.83
CA TYR A 157 -2.13 7.96 4.42
C TYR A 157 -3.16 7.04 5.11
N ALA A 158 -2.94 5.71 5.10
CA ALA A 158 -3.91 4.77 5.65
C ALA A 158 -4.10 4.89 7.17
N GLY A 159 -3.00 5.17 7.90
CA GLY A 159 -2.99 5.26 9.36
C GLY A 159 -2.97 6.68 9.93
N LEU A 160 -3.01 7.71 9.09
CA LEU A 160 -2.91 9.10 9.56
C LEU A 160 -4.19 9.53 10.29
N LYS A 161 -4.02 10.14 11.46
CA LYS A 161 -5.08 10.83 12.20
C LYS A 161 -5.17 12.28 11.74
N GLU A 162 -6.38 12.86 11.73
CA GLU A 162 -6.58 14.23 11.21
C GLU A 162 -5.83 15.28 12.03
N GLU A 163 -5.86 15.15 13.35
CA GLU A 163 -5.16 16.08 14.25
C GLU A 163 -3.63 16.05 14.04
N ALA A 164 -3.10 14.88 13.71
CA ALA A 164 -1.68 14.70 13.43
C ALA A 164 -1.24 15.33 12.10
N LEU A 165 -2.15 15.48 11.13
CA LEU A 165 -1.84 16.09 9.83
C LEU A 165 -1.52 17.57 9.94
N GLU A 166 -2.32 18.33 10.67
CA GLU A 166 -2.11 19.76 10.84
C GLU A 166 -0.81 20.05 11.60
N GLN A 167 -0.53 19.23 12.63
CA GLN A 167 0.72 19.33 13.37
C GLN A 167 1.92 18.96 12.49
N ALA A 168 1.83 17.91 11.69
CA ALA A 168 2.89 17.52 10.76
C ALA A 168 3.18 18.60 9.71
N LEU A 169 2.15 19.27 9.19
CA LEU A 169 2.33 20.38 8.24
C LEU A 169 3.01 21.60 8.88
N LYS A 170 2.68 21.92 10.14
CA LYS A 170 3.41 22.98 10.89
C LYS A 170 4.88 22.61 11.06
N SER A 171 5.15 21.39 11.50
CA SER A 171 6.53 20.91 11.67
C SER A 171 7.30 20.85 10.36
N LEU A 172 6.64 20.52 9.24
CA LEU A 172 7.23 20.59 7.91
C LEU A 172 7.59 22.01 7.52
N SER A 173 6.77 23.01 7.85
CA SER A 173 7.06 24.42 7.58
C SER A 173 8.35 24.90 8.25
N ASP A 174 8.68 24.38 9.43
CA ASP A 174 9.91 24.74 10.17
C ASP A 174 11.17 24.06 9.59
N ILE A 175 10.98 23.05 8.77
CA ILE A 175 12.05 22.24 8.16
C ILE A 175 12.36 22.74 6.74
N MET A 176 11.36 23.25 6.05
CA MET A 176 11.41 23.69 4.66
C MET A 176 11.86 25.14 4.53
#